data_66ec4e06ae395a618115cbd948028ee7
#
_entry.id   66ec4e06ae395a618115cbd948028ee7
#
_cell.length_a   1.000
_cell.length_b   1.000
_cell.length_c   1.000
_cell.angle_alpha   90.00
_cell.angle_beta   90.00
_cell.angle_gamma   90.00
#
_symmetry.space_group_name_H-M   'P 1'
#
loop_
_entity.id
_entity.type
_entity.pdbx_description
1 polymer ?
#
loop_
_entity_poly.entity_id
_entity_poly.type
_entity_poly.pdbx_seq_one_letter_code
_entity_poly.pdbx_strand_id
1 'polypeptide(L)'
;MISAILLAAGQSKRLIKENKLTKIYKNKPLINHSLNSLIKSKIVKIIIVSGYEKNKLKKVITKNKKIKFIFNKNYKKGISTSIKCGLNKISKKNKGFIIVQSDMPFIKTMYINKICSSILKKKHLVYALKFKKRIGNPIGFDIAVLSKFKKIKGEYGAKFMVKRLKKQTNFIKVTSGKIFKDFDLKKDFN
;
A
#
# COMPACT_ATOMS: atom_id res chain seq x y z
N MET A 1 -13.32 -11.04 -5.55
CA MET A 1 -12.95 -9.62 -5.57
C MET A 1 -11.71 -9.39 -4.71
N ILE A 2 -10.85 -8.42 -5.08
CA ILE A 2 -9.67 -8.04 -4.31
C ILE A 2 -9.68 -6.53 -4.13
N SER A 3 -9.43 -6.05 -2.91
CA SER A 3 -9.32 -4.62 -2.58
C SER A 3 -7.89 -4.23 -2.25
N ALA A 4 -7.53 -2.96 -2.45
CA ALA A 4 -6.25 -2.41 -2.03
C ALA A 4 -6.42 -1.43 -0.86
N ILE A 5 -5.43 -1.42 0.04
CA ILE A 5 -5.26 -0.41 1.08
C ILE A 5 -4.03 0.41 0.68
N LEU A 6 -4.25 1.68 0.33
CA LEU A 6 -3.18 2.63 0.04
C LEU A 6 -2.89 3.44 1.31
N LEU A 7 -1.73 3.20 1.91
CA LEU A 7 -1.31 3.85 3.14
C LEU A 7 -0.77 5.25 2.84
N ALA A 8 -1.49 6.28 3.29
CA ALA A 8 -1.20 7.68 3.04
C ALA A 8 -1.31 8.54 4.31
N ALA A 9 -1.04 7.95 5.48
CA ALA A 9 -1.21 8.59 6.77
C ALA A 9 0.11 9.09 7.40
N GLY A 10 1.25 8.90 6.73
CA GLY A 10 2.58 9.25 7.22
C GLY A 10 2.77 10.75 7.43
N GLN A 11 3.58 11.12 8.45
CA GLN A 11 3.81 12.52 8.86
C GLN A 11 4.88 13.25 8.05
N SER A 12 5.56 12.57 7.11
CA SER A 12 6.65 13.16 6.30
C SER A 12 7.74 13.86 7.14
N LYS A 13 8.09 13.32 8.31
CA LYS A 13 8.96 13.97 9.32
C LYS A 13 10.31 14.45 8.79
N ARG A 14 10.83 13.80 7.72
CA ARG A 14 12.13 14.15 7.08
C ARG A 14 12.03 15.29 6.06
N LEU A 15 10.81 15.63 5.64
CA LEU A 15 10.52 16.78 4.78
C LEU A 15 9.86 17.84 5.67
N ILE A 16 10.64 18.79 6.13
CA ILE A 16 10.23 19.83 7.09
C ILE A 16 9.00 20.56 6.52
N LYS A 17 7.90 20.58 7.29
CA LYS A 17 6.65 21.36 7.06
C LYS A 17 5.83 20.98 5.81
N GLU A 18 6.16 19.91 5.04
CA GLU A 18 5.41 19.55 3.83
C GLU A 18 4.99 18.08 3.81
N ASN A 19 3.78 17.82 3.30
CA ASN A 19 3.34 16.46 3.05
C ASN A 19 3.94 15.96 1.73
N LYS A 20 4.92 15.05 1.80
CA LYS A 20 5.59 14.50 0.61
C LYS A 20 4.64 13.95 -0.45
N LEU A 21 3.45 13.47 -0.05
CA LEU A 21 2.48 12.85 -0.95
C LEU A 21 1.78 13.86 -1.86
N THR A 22 1.75 15.15 -1.46
CA THR A 22 1.19 16.24 -2.27
C THR A 22 2.22 16.90 -3.18
N LYS A 23 3.52 16.65 -2.97
CA LYS A 23 4.59 17.19 -3.83
C LYS A 23 4.49 16.67 -5.25
N ILE A 24 4.81 17.53 -6.20
CA ILE A 24 4.84 17.17 -7.62
C ILE A 24 6.10 16.35 -7.93
N TYR A 25 5.90 15.22 -8.55
CA TYR A 25 6.92 14.42 -9.18
C TYR A 25 6.46 14.05 -10.59
N LYS A 26 7.27 14.36 -11.63
CA LYS A 26 6.89 14.11 -13.04
C LYS A 26 5.44 14.56 -13.35
N ASN A 27 5.17 15.86 -13.14
CA ASN A 27 3.92 16.57 -13.47
C ASN A 27 2.66 16.09 -12.72
N LYS A 28 2.79 15.35 -11.61
CA LYS A 28 1.64 14.97 -10.78
C LYS A 28 2.03 14.74 -9.33
N PRO A 29 1.08 14.90 -8.37
CA PRO A 29 1.33 14.60 -6.97
C PRO A 29 1.86 13.19 -6.76
N LEU A 30 2.81 13.02 -5.85
CA LEU A 30 3.52 11.74 -5.62
C LEU A 30 2.55 10.58 -5.40
N ILE A 31 1.49 10.78 -4.58
CA ILE A 31 0.50 9.75 -4.31
C ILE A 31 -0.17 9.21 -5.59
N ASN A 32 -0.37 10.06 -6.60
CA ASN A 32 -1.10 9.69 -7.81
C ASN A 32 -0.33 8.71 -8.70
N HIS A 33 0.99 8.55 -8.52
CA HIS A 33 1.75 7.52 -9.24
C HIS A 33 1.31 6.10 -8.83
N SER A 34 1.35 5.79 -7.54
CA SER A 34 0.91 4.50 -7.02
C SER A 34 -0.61 4.32 -7.14
N LEU A 35 -1.38 5.39 -6.91
CA LEU A 35 -2.84 5.39 -7.04
C LEU A 35 -3.29 5.07 -8.48
N ASN A 36 -2.71 5.70 -9.49
CA ASN A 36 -3.04 5.44 -10.90
C ASN A 36 -2.73 4.00 -11.30
N SER A 37 -1.63 3.42 -10.78
CA SER A 37 -1.32 2.01 -11.00
C SER A 37 -2.38 1.08 -10.40
N LEU A 38 -2.95 1.44 -9.24
CA LEU A 38 -4.08 0.73 -8.62
C LEU A 38 -5.38 0.90 -9.40
N ILE A 39 -5.69 2.12 -9.86
CA ILE A 39 -6.91 2.41 -10.64
C ILE A 39 -6.94 1.58 -11.92
N LYS A 40 -5.81 1.49 -12.62
CA LYS A 40 -5.65 0.73 -13.87
C LYS A 40 -5.58 -0.79 -13.68
N SER A 41 -5.50 -1.27 -12.42
CA SER A 41 -5.36 -2.70 -12.13
C SER A 41 -6.71 -3.42 -11.97
N LYS A 42 -6.64 -4.75 -11.77
CA LYS A 42 -7.79 -5.64 -11.47
C LYS A 42 -8.38 -5.41 -10.06
N ILE A 43 -7.89 -4.43 -9.30
CA ILE A 43 -8.45 -4.04 -8.00
C ILE A 43 -9.84 -3.45 -8.19
N VAL A 44 -10.80 -3.91 -7.38
CA VAL A 44 -12.19 -3.45 -7.44
C VAL A 44 -12.48 -2.27 -6.50
N LYS A 45 -11.73 -2.15 -5.39
CA LYS A 45 -11.88 -1.07 -4.42
C LYS A 45 -10.53 -0.65 -3.86
N ILE A 46 -10.29 0.65 -3.78
CA ILE A 46 -9.08 1.25 -3.25
C ILE A 46 -9.45 2.04 -1.99
N ILE A 47 -8.94 1.62 -0.85
CA ILE A 47 -9.15 2.30 0.42
C ILE A 47 -7.91 3.14 0.71
N ILE A 48 -8.03 4.45 0.57
CA ILE A 48 -6.95 5.39 0.90
C ILE A 48 -7.07 5.75 2.37
N VAL A 49 -6.06 5.37 3.15
CA VAL A 49 -6.01 5.66 4.58
C VAL A 49 -5.15 6.90 4.79
N SER A 50 -5.79 8.01 5.12
CA SER A 50 -5.14 9.29 5.39
C SER A 50 -4.88 9.52 6.88
N GLY A 51 -3.99 10.46 7.20
CA GLY A 51 -3.66 10.91 8.54
C GLY A 51 -3.26 12.38 8.53
N TYR A 52 -1.95 12.63 8.47
CA TYR A 52 -1.39 13.98 8.41
C TYR A 52 -1.90 14.77 7.20
N GLU A 53 -2.31 16.01 7.43
CA GLU A 53 -2.83 16.92 6.39
C GLU A 53 -3.89 16.32 5.45
N LYS A 54 -4.85 15.57 6.01
CA LYS A 54 -5.89 14.87 5.25
C LYS A 54 -6.59 15.73 4.20
N ASN A 55 -6.84 17.01 4.50
CA ASN A 55 -7.57 17.92 3.61
C ASN A 55 -6.72 18.32 2.39
N LYS A 56 -5.43 18.62 2.56
CA LYS A 56 -4.50 18.88 1.47
C LYS A 56 -4.37 17.65 0.58
N LEU A 57 -4.21 16.48 1.20
CA LEU A 57 -4.10 15.21 0.47
C LEU A 57 -5.37 14.93 -0.36
N LYS A 58 -6.57 15.13 0.21
CA LYS A 58 -7.85 14.88 -0.47
C LYS A 58 -8.02 15.75 -1.72
N LYS A 59 -7.51 17.00 -1.71
CA LYS A 59 -7.60 17.93 -2.86
C LYS A 59 -6.80 17.46 -4.07
N VAL A 60 -5.68 16.77 -3.88
CA VAL A 60 -4.75 16.38 -4.96
C VAL A 60 -4.96 14.96 -5.49
N ILE A 61 -5.80 14.16 -4.85
CA ILE A 61 -6.06 12.79 -5.25
C ILE A 61 -6.89 12.74 -6.53
N THR A 62 -6.47 11.93 -7.50
CA THR A 62 -7.25 11.60 -8.70
C THR A 62 -8.61 11.03 -8.31
N LYS A 63 -9.70 11.65 -8.79
CA LYS A 63 -11.07 11.16 -8.56
C LYS A 63 -11.30 9.86 -9.35
N ASN A 64 -11.88 8.85 -8.69
CA ASN A 64 -12.26 7.59 -9.34
C ASN A 64 -13.28 6.83 -8.48
N LYS A 65 -14.26 6.15 -9.13
CA LYS A 65 -15.32 5.38 -8.45
C LYS A 65 -14.83 4.22 -7.58
N LYS A 66 -13.64 3.70 -7.85
CA LYS A 66 -13.02 2.64 -7.02
C LYS A 66 -12.53 3.15 -5.66
N ILE A 67 -12.40 4.48 -5.46
CA ILE A 67 -11.73 5.06 -4.29
C ILE A 67 -12.71 5.27 -3.14
N LYS A 68 -12.31 4.81 -1.96
CA LYS A 68 -12.88 5.18 -0.67
C LYS A 68 -11.79 5.85 0.17
N PHE A 69 -11.94 7.15 0.44
CA PHE A 69 -11.04 7.92 1.29
C PHE A 69 -11.49 7.82 2.75
N ILE A 70 -10.58 7.47 3.66
CA ILE A 70 -10.87 7.36 5.09
C ILE A 70 -9.77 8.04 5.91
N PHE A 71 -10.13 8.52 7.10
CA PHE A 71 -9.22 9.16 8.03
C PHE A 71 -8.92 8.24 9.22
N ASN A 72 -7.64 8.04 9.52
CA ASN A 72 -7.18 7.34 10.71
C ASN A 72 -6.84 8.36 11.83
N LYS A 73 -7.70 8.50 12.83
CA LYS A 73 -7.45 9.40 13.98
C LYS A 73 -6.17 9.05 14.77
N ASN A 74 -5.78 7.77 14.75
CA ASN A 74 -4.64 7.23 15.50
C ASN A 74 -3.35 7.14 14.67
N TYR A 75 -3.24 7.87 13.54
CA TYR A 75 -2.09 7.75 12.62
C TYR A 75 -0.72 7.98 13.27
N LYS A 76 -0.66 8.78 14.35
CA LYS A 76 0.57 9.03 15.11
C LYS A 76 1.07 7.82 15.91
N LYS A 77 0.21 6.82 16.16
CA LYS A 77 0.53 5.61 16.94
C LYS A 77 1.15 4.48 16.10
N GLY A 78 1.63 4.80 14.90
CA GLY A 78 2.35 3.88 14.01
C GLY A 78 1.53 3.30 12.87
N ILE A 79 2.24 2.72 11.89
CA ILE A 79 1.68 2.21 10.63
C ILE A 79 0.60 1.13 10.85
N SER A 80 0.71 0.34 11.93
CA SER A 80 -0.25 -0.72 12.27
C SER A 80 -1.67 -0.18 12.43
N THR A 81 -1.84 1.03 12.97
CA THR A 81 -3.15 1.66 13.14
C THR A 81 -3.79 2.00 11.79
N SER A 82 -2.98 2.46 10.84
CA SER A 82 -3.44 2.76 9.48
C SER A 82 -3.82 1.50 8.71
N ILE A 83 -3.05 0.42 8.87
CA ILE A 83 -3.40 -0.88 8.29
C ILE A 83 -4.74 -1.37 8.86
N LYS A 84 -4.92 -1.39 10.19
CA LYS A 84 -6.17 -1.81 10.84
C LYS A 84 -7.37 -0.94 10.39
N CYS A 85 -7.18 0.38 10.31
CA CYS A 85 -8.21 1.30 9.82
C CYS A 85 -8.67 0.93 8.41
N GLY A 86 -7.73 0.62 7.50
CA GLY A 86 -8.02 0.16 6.15
C GLY A 86 -8.70 -1.20 6.11
N LEU A 87 -8.22 -2.16 6.89
CA LEU A 87 -8.76 -3.53 6.96
C LEU A 87 -10.21 -3.56 7.44
N ASN A 88 -10.60 -2.67 8.36
CA ASN A 88 -11.99 -2.55 8.83
C ASN A 88 -12.97 -2.13 7.71
N LYS A 89 -12.48 -1.70 6.54
CA LYS A 89 -13.29 -1.36 5.36
C LYS A 89 -13.23 -2.41 4.25
N ILE A 90 -12.49 -3.51 4.47
CA ILE A 90 -12.46 -4.66 3.57
C ILE A 90 -13.71 -5.51 3.80
N SER A 91 -14.42 -5.84 2.72
CA SER A 91 -15.56 -6.74 2.77
C SER A 91 -15.10 -8.18 3.02
N LYS A 92 -15.85 -8.93 3.85
CA LYS A 92 -15.65 -10.37 4.05
C LYS A 92 -15.86 -11.18 2.75
N LYS A 93 -16.58 -10.61 1.76
CA LYS A 93 -16.78 -11.22 0.42
C LYS A 93 -15.52 -11.15 -0.46
N ASN A 94 -14.48 -10.42 -0.05
CA ASN A 94 -13.21 -10.40 -0.76
C ASN A 94 -12.48 -11.75 -0.65
N LYS A 95 -11.76 -12.12 -1.71
CA LYS A 95 -10.84 -13.27 -1.69
C LYS A 95 -9.49 -12.92 -1.08
N GLY A 96 -9.15 -11.62 -1.03
CA GLY A 96 -7.92 -11.11 -0.45
C GLY A 96 -7.81 -9.60 -0.56
N PHE A 97 -6.67 -9.07 -0.11
CA PHE A 97 -6.37 -7.65 -0.13
C PHE A 97 -4.89 -7.40 -0.39
N ILE A 98 -4.57 -6.18 -0.87
CA ILE A 98 -3.19 -5.75 -1.13
C ILE A 98 -2.91 -4.51 -0.28
N ILE A 99 -1.77 -4.47 0.40
CA ILE A 99 -1.28 -3.28 1.11
C ILE A 99 -0.21 -2.61 0.24
N VAL A 100 -0.38 -1.31 0.01
CA VAL A 100 0.46 -0.48 -0.85
C VAL A 100 0.88 0.77 -0.08
N GLN A 101 2.14 1.17 -0.21
CA GLN A 101 2.62 2.47 0.27
C GLN A 101 2.46 3.52 -0.84
N SER A 102 2.01 4.72 -0.47
CA SER A 102 1.68 5.79 -1.42
C SER A 102 2.89 6.58 -1.91
N ASP A 103 4.03 6.45 -1.25
CA ASP A 103 5.31 7.11 -1.54
C ASP A 103 6.23 6.32 -2.48
N MET A 104 5.70 5.28 -3.12
CA MET A 104 6.44 4.41 -4.04
C MET A 104 5.98 4.63 -5.49
N PRO A 105 6.52 5.64 -6.21
CA PRO A 105 6.01 6.04 -7.53
C PRO A 105 6.26 5.02 -8.64
N PHE A 106 7.18 4.09 -8.45
CA PHE A 106 7.58 3.12 -9.48
C PHE A 106 6.78 1.81 -9.45
N ILE A 107 5.73 1.73 -8.64
CA ILE A 107 4.82 0.57 -8.63
C ILE A 107 4.10 0.49 -9.98
N LYS A 108 4.21 -0.65 -10.67
CA LYS A 108 3.58 -0.89 -11.97
C LYS A 108 2.31 -1.72 -11.84
N THR A 109 1.28 -1.39 -12.63
CA THR A 109 -0.01 -2.11 -12.72
C THR A 109 0.17 -3.60 -12.94
N MET A 110 1.12 -4.01 -13.80
CA MET A 110 1.37 -5.42 -14.08
C MET A 110 1.72 -6.25 -12.82
N TYR A 111 2.48 -5.69 -11.88
CA TYR A 111 2.83 -6.40 -10.64
C TYR A 111 1.66 -6.48 -9.67
N ILE A 112 0.82 -5.44 -9.62
CA ILE A 112 -0.44 -5.48 -8.86
C ILE A 112 -1.34 -6.59 -9.42
N ASN A 113 -1.45 -6.68 -10.74
CA ASN A 113 -2.25 -7.73 -11.40
C ASN A 113 -1.66 -9.14 -11.18
N LYS A 114 -0.33 -9.30 -11.19
CA LYS A 114 0.31 -10.58 -10.82
C LYS A 114 -0.05 -11.00 -9.40
N ILE A 115 0.00 -10.07 -8.43
CA ILE A 115 -0.41 -10.34 -7.05
C ILE A 115 -1.90 -10.73 -7.00
N CYS A 116 -2.79 -9.98 -7.67
CA CYS A 116 -4.22 -10.31 -7.73
C CYS A 116 -4.46 -11.73 -8.25
N SER A 117 -3.85 -12.08 -9.40
CA SER A 117 -3.98 -13.43 -9.99
C SER A 117 -3.44 -14.52 -9.05
N SER A 118 -2.35 -14.24 -8.34
CA SER A 118 -1.77 -15.20 -7.39
C SER A 118 -2.66 -15.41 -6.16
N ILE A 119 -3.29 -14.36 -5.62
CA ILE A 119 -4.27 -14.46 -4.54
C ILE A 119 -5.45 -15.35 -4.95
N LEU A 120 -5.95 -15.18 -6.17
CA LEU A 120 -7.09 -15.95 -6.67
C LEU A 120 -6.78 -17.45 -6.80
N LYS A 121 -5.52 -17.83 -7.02
CA LYS A 121 -5.06 -19.25 -7.05
C LYS A 121 -5.04 -19.91 -5.67
N LYS A 122 -5.14 -19.16 -4.58
CA LYS A 122 -5.23 -19.63 -3.17
C LYS A 122 -4.13 -20.63 -2.71
N LYS A 123 -2.97 -20.64 -3.34
CA LYS A 123 -1.88 -21.58 -2.99
C LYS A 123 -1.06 -21.13 -1.76
N HIS A 124 -1.14 -19.86 -1.40
CA HIS A 124 -0.36 -19.26 -0.32
C HIS A 124 -1.19 -18.21 0.43
N LEU A 125 -0.79 -17.86 1.64
CA LEU A 125 -1.45 -16.82 2.43
C LEU A 125 -0.91 -15.42 2.17
N VAL A 126 0.34 -15.30 1.70
CA VAL A 126 1.03 -14.03 1.45
C VAL A 126 1.68 -14.05 0.08
N TYR A 127 1.65 -12.92 -0.61
CA TYR A 127 2.21 -12.72 -1.95
C TYR A 127 3.04 -11.44 -1.96
N ALA A 128 4.37 -11.57 -1.98
CA ALA A 128 5.30 -10.45 -1.87
C ALA A 128 6.17 -10.32 -3.12
N LEU A 129 6.43 -9.09 -3.56
CA LEU A 129 7.39 -8.84 -4.63
C LEU A 129 8.82 -9.01 -4.12
N LYS A 130 9.69 -9.62 -4.95
CA LYS A 130 11.09 -9.89 -4.62
C LYS A 130 12.01 -9.52 -5.80
N PHE A 131 13.07 -8.78 -5.51
CA PHE A 131 14.20 -8.52 -6.41
C PHE A 131 15.50 -8.85 -5.69
N LYS A 132 16.26 -9.84 -6.18
CA LYS A 132 17.44 -10.37 -5.46
C LYS A 132 17.05 -10.71 -4.02
N LYS A 133 17.74 -10.14 -3.02
CA LYS A 133 17.44 -10.33 -1.58
C LYS A 133 16.38 -9.36 -1.03
N ARG A 134 15.98 -8.29 -1.79
CA ARG A 134 15.00 -7.29 -1.32
C ARG A 134 13.58 -7.79 -1.51
N ILE A 135 12.76 -7.59 -0.48
CA ILE A 135 11.31 -7.85 -0.47
C ILE A 135 10.61 -6.54 -0.10
N GLY A 136 9.51 -6.23 -0.76
CA GLY A 136 8.80 -4.97 -0.48
C GLY A 136 7.36 -4.91 -0.96
N ASN A 137 6.75 -3.76 -0.70
CA ASN A 137 5.41 -3.43 -1.19
C ASN A 137 5.40 -3.30 -2.74
N PRO A 138 4.22 -3.54 -3.34
CA PRO A 138 2.97 -4.00 -2.74
C PRO A 138 3.02 -5.46 -2.26
N ILE A 139 2.28 -5.74 -1.16
CA ILE A 139 2.18 -7.09 -0.60
C ILE A 139 0.71 -7.50 -0.57
N GLY A 140 0.41 -8.65 -1.17
CA GLY A 140 -0.91 -9.26 -1.19
C GLY A 140 -1.11 -10.27 -0.08
N PHE A 141 -2.36 -10.44 0.35
CA PHE A 141 -2.76 -11.35 1.41
C PHE A 141 -4.06 -12.06 1.03
N ASP A 142 -4.15 -13.34 1.30
CA ASP A 142 -5.43 -14.05 1.34
C ASP A 142 -6.31 -13.47 2.46
N ILE A 143 -7.63 -13.53 2.30
CA ILE A 143 -8.58 -12.99 3.29
C ILE A 143 -8.43 -13.65 4.66
N ALA A 144 -8.02 -14.91 4.73
CA ALA A 144 -7.79 -15.64 5.96
C ALA A 144 -6.73 -14.98 6.87
N VAL A 145 -5.82 -14.17 6.31
CA VAL A 145 -4.80 -13.45 7.09
C VAL A 145 -5.35 -12.23 7.82
N LEU A 146 -6.56 -11.77 7.47
CA LEU A 146 -7.14 -10.52 8.01
C LEU A 146 -7.15 -10.49 9.55
N SER A 147 -7.54 -11.59 10.20
CA SER A 147 -7.58 -11.70 11.67
C SER A 147 -6.21 -11.56 12.32
N LYS A 148 -5.15 -12.04 11.66
CA LYS A 148 -3.76 -11.97 12.16
C LYS A 148 -3.25 -10.53 12.28
N PHE A 149 -3.77 -9.59 11.47
CA PHE A 149 -3.45 -8.16 11.57
C PHE A 149 -4.01 -7.47 12.82
N LYS A 150 -5.02 -8.03 13.49
CA LYS A 150 -5.53 -7.47 14.76
C LYS A 150 -4.44 -7.36 15.83
N LYS A 151 -3.47 -8.28 15.81
CA LYS A 151 -2.40 -8.39 16.82
C LYS A 151 -1.17 -7.50 16.55
N ILE A 152 -1.02 -6.87 15.36
CA ILE A 152 0.12 -5.98 15.09
C ILE A 152 -0.01 -4.66 15.86
N LYS A 153 1.12 -4.06 16.29
CA LYS A 153 1.18 -2.80 17.03
C LYS A 153 2.32 -1.91 16.49
N GLY A 154 2.28 -0.62 16.79
CA GLY A 154 3.35 0.34 16.47
C GLY A 154 3.72 0.34 14.98
N GLU A 155 5.01 0.26 14.69
CA GLU A 155 5.58 0.31 13.34
C GLU A 155 5.61 -1.05 12.60
N TYR A 156 4.95 -2.07 13.14
CA TYR A 156 4.82 -3.34 12.43
C TYR A 156 3.83 -3.23 11.27
N GLY A 157 4.38 -3.28 10.05
CA GLY A 157 3.63 -3.17 8.79
C GLY A 157 3.47 -4.51 8.06
N ALA A 158 3.13 -4.43 6.76
CA ALA A 158 2.93 -5.59 5.90
C ALA A 158 4.18 -6.50 5.80
N LYS A 159 5.39 -5.93 5.80
CA LYS A 159 6.65 -6.70 5.78
C LYS A 159 6.83 -7.59 7.01
N PHE A 160 6.33 -7.17 8.18
CA PHE A 160 6.35 -7.99 9.38
C PHE A 160 5.54 -9.29 9.19
N MET A 161 4.39 -9.20 8.52
CA MET A 161 3.57 -10.37 8.22
C MET A 161 4.27 -11.34 7.24
N VAL A 162 5.04 -10.82 6.28
CA VAL A 162 5.87 -11.66 5.39
C VAL A 162 6.90 -12.48 6.20
N LYS A 163 7.59 -11.83 7.15
CA LYS A 163 8.54 -12.53 8.04
C LYS A 163 7.84 -13.61 8.85
N ARG A 164 6.71 -13.29 9.47
CA ARG A 164 5.94 -14.19 10.32
C ARG A 164 5.34 -15.38 9.58
N LEU A 165 4.96 -15.21 8.32
CA LEU A 165 4.33 -16.22 7.47
C LEU A 165 5.24 -16.65 6.32
N LYS A 166 6.57 -16.67 6.53
CA LYS A 166 7.56 -16.91 5.47
C LYS A 166 7.31 -18.22 4.72
N LYS A 167 7.02 -19.31 5.42
CA LYS A 167 6.70 -20.63 4.81
C LYS A 167 5.42 -20.63 3.96
N GLN A 168 4.51 -19.67 4.21
CA GLN A 168 3.23 -19.51 3.49
C GLN A 168 3.26 -18.31 2.55
N THR A 169 4.46 -17.83 2.17
CA THR A 169 4.66 -16.67 1.29
C THR A 169 5.12 -17.12 -0.08
N ASN A 170 4.38 -16.72 -1.11
CA ASN A 170 4.84 -16.76 -2.51
C ASN A 170 5.62 -15.49 -2.83
N PHE A 171 6.85 -15.64 -3.30
CA PHE A 171 7.72 -14.54 -3.73
C PHE A 171 7.65 -14.37 -5.25
N ILE A 172 7.01 -13.30 -5.69
CA ILE A 172 6.86 -12.95 -7.10
C ILE A 172 8.09 -12.15 -7.53
N LYS A 173 8.92 -12.72 -8.42
CA LYS A 173 10.12 -12.05 -8.96
C LYS A 173 9.74 -10.82 -9.78
N VAL A 174 10.47 -9.72 -9.59
CA VAL A 174 10.39 -8.49 -10.38
C VAL A 174 11.72 -8.23 -11.09
N THR A 175 11.67 -7.51 -12.21
CA THR A 175 12.84 -7.29 -13.10
C THR A 175 13.77 -6.19 -12.60
N SER A 176 13.31 -5.30 -11.70
CA SER A 176 14.11 -4.18 -11.19
C SER A 176 13.78 -3.89 -9.73
N GLY A 177 14.82 -3.59 -8.93
CA GLY A 177 14.68 -3.11 -7.55
C GLY A 177 14.13 -1.68 -7.43
N LYS A 178 14.06 -0.93 -8.53
CA LYS A 178 13.52 0.45 -8.55
C LYS A 178 12.08 0.52 -8.04
N ILE A 179 11.30 -0.55 -8.22
CA ILE A 179 9.93 -0.64 -7.71
C ILE A 179 9.85 -0.48 -6.18
N PHE A 180 10.93 -0.78 -5.45
CA PHE A 180 11.00 -0.68 -3.99
C PHE A 180 11.57 0.66 -3.51
N LYS A 181 11.82 1.62 -4.41
CA LYS A 181 12.24 2.97 -4.02
C LYS A 181 11.04 3.73 -3.48
N ASP A 182 11.10 4.10 -2.23
CA ASP A 182 10.23 5.07 -1.57
C ASP A 182 10.88 6.47 -1.64
N PHE A 183 10.06 7.50 -1.66
CA PHE A 183 10.50 8.89 -1.70
C PHE A 183 10.41 9.46 -0.27
N ASP A 184 11.54 9.70 0.35
CA ASP A 184 11.63 10.16 1.74
C ASP A 184 12.39 11.49 1.89
N LEU A 185 13.26 11.82 0.94
CA LEU A 185 14.16 12.97 1.01
C LEU A 185 13.88 13.94 -0.14
N LYS A 186 14.27 15.22 0.01
CA LYS A 186 14.12 16.26 -1.01
C LYS A 186 14.76 15.86 -2.34
N LYS A 187 15.95 15.22 -2.31
CA LYS A 187 16.66 14.70 -3.47
C LYS A 187 15.94 13.63 -4.29
N ASP A 188 14.90 13.00 -3.73
CA ASP A 188 14.15 11.98 -4.45
C ASP A 188 13.20 12.58 -5.50
N PHE A 189 12.94 13.88 -5.41
CA PHE A 189 12.04 14.62 -6.32
C PHE A 189 12.76 15.29 -7.49
N ASN A 190 14.10 15.30 -7.48
CA ASN A 190 14.97 15.82 -8.57
C ASN A 190 15.20 14.76 -9.64
#